data_da7c469c1c07c493ca3b1d33c022cb21
#
_entry.id   da7c469c1c07c493ca3b1d33c022cb21
#
_cell.length_a   1.000
_cell.length_b   1.000
_cell.length_c   1.000
_cell.angle_alpha   90.00
_cell.angle_beta   90.00
_cell.angle_gamma   90.00
#
_symmetry.space_group_name_H-M   'P 1'
#
loop_
_entity.id
_entity.type
_entity.pdbx_description
1 polymer ?
#
loop_
_entity_poly.entity_id
_entity_poly.type
_entity_poly.pdbx_seq_one_letter_code
_entity_poly.pdbx_strand_id
1 'polypeptide(L)'
;MDEVGIRRWFQEYLNAFAARGRGESDDLDALLEYYGVPLLVATDDAAQALTTADEVIGLARRHVEGMRAANYDHTDTIDSAVTALNATSVLYRADFARRRADDSEIARFGVTYLIIDGPEGLRIAALAVRAQ
;
A
#
# COMPACT_ATOMS: atom_id res chain seq x y z
N MET A 1 -16.60 -4.69 -10.57
CA MET A 1 -15.76 -4.20 -9.44
C MET A 1 -16.69 -3.74 -8.34
N ASP A 2 -16.79 -4.52 -7.26
CA ASP A 2 -17.65 -4.21 -6.13
C ASP A 2 -16.81 -4.00 -4.85
N GLU A 3 -17.43 -3.49 -3.80
CA GLU A 3 -16.72 -3.18 -2.56
C GLU A 3 -16.12 -4.42 -1.91
N VAL A 4 -16.84 -5.55 -1.92
CA VAL A 4 -16.34 -6.81 -1.32
C VAL A 4 -15.09 -7.29 -2.05
N GLY A 5 -15.11 -7.26 -3.38
CA GLY A 5 -13.96 -7.64 -4.20
C GLY A 5 -12.76 -6.73 -4.01
N ILE A 6 -13.01 -5.41 -3.92
CA ILE A 6 -11.96 -4.43 -3.66
C ILE A 6 -11.32 -4.66 -2.29
N ARG A 7 -12.13 -4.87 -1.25
CA ARG A 7 -11.61 -5.10 0.11
C ARG A 7 -10.80 -6.39 0.19
N ARG A 8 -11.22 -7.44 -0.51
CA ARG A 8 -10.49 -8.70 -0.57
C ARG A 8 -9.15 -8.52 -1.27
N TRP A 9 -9.14 -7.87 -2.42
CA TRP A 9 -7.91 -7.60 -3.18
C TRP A 9 -6.93 -6.75 -2.37
N PHE A 10 -7.45 -5.71 -1.70
CA PHE A 10 -6.62 -4.83 -0.88
C PHE A 10 -6.04 -5.57 0.33
N GLN A 11 -6.81 -6.49 0.94
CA GLN A 11 -6.29 -7.30 2.04
C GLN A 11 -5.16 -8.22 1.58
N GLU A 12 -5.25 -8.76 0.36
CA GLU A 12 -4.15 -9.55 -0.23
C GLU A 12 -2.90 -8.69 -0.41
N TYR A 13 -3.07 -7.45 -0.85
CA TYR A 13 -1.97 -6.49 -0.95
C TYR A 13 -1.33 -6.22 0.43
N LEU A 14 -2.14 -5.96 1.44
CA LEU A 14 -1.63 -5.73 2.80
C LEU A 14 -0.88 -6.95 3.32
N ASN A 15 -1.40 -8.16 3.09
CA ASN A 15 -0.75 -9.40 3.51
C ASN A 15 0.59 -9.59 2.80
N ALA A 16 0.64 -9.32 1.49
CA ALA A 16 1.87 -9.43 0.71
C ALA A 16 2.94 -8.45 1.19
N PHE A 17 2.54 -7.20 1.47
CA PHE A 17 3.45 -6.18 1.97
C PHE A 17 3.95 -6.54 3.37
N ALA A 18 3.05 -7.00 4.25
CA ALA A 18 3.38 -7.40 5.61
C ALA A 18 4.39 -8.54 5.65
N ALA A 19 4.24 -9.55 4.76
CA ALA A 19 5.18 -10.67 4.67
C ALA A 19 6.60 -10.17 4.35
N ARG A 20 6.73 -9.20 3.45
CA ARG A 20 8.04 -8.60 3.12
C ARG A 20 8.58 -7.78 4.28
N GLY A 21 7.71 -7.03 4.95
CA GLY A 21 8.10 -6.24 6.13
C GLY A 21 8.60 -7.10 7.29
N ARG A 22 8.05 -8.30 7.45
CA ARG A 22 8.51 -9.27 8.46
C ARG A 22 9.77 -10.05 8.06
N GLY A 23 10.21 -9.92 6.80
CA GLY A 23 11.33 -10.68 6.29
C GLY A 23 11.01 -12.11 5.87
N GLU A 24 9.73 -12.45 5.72
CA GLU A 24 9.28 -13.77 5.26
C GLU A 24 9.49 -13.99 3.78
N SER A 25 9.60 -12.90 3.02
CA SER A 25 9.88 -12.94 1.58
C SER A 25 10.75 -11.75 1.19
N ASP A 26 11.69 -11.96 0.29
CA ASP A 26 12.54 -10.91 -0.30
C ASP A 26 12.12 -10.58 -1.74
N ASP A 27 11.08 -11.22 -2.26
CA ASP A 27 10.60 -11.00 -3.62
C ASP A 27 9.73 -9.74 -3.68
N LEU A 28 10.38 -8.58 -3.84
CA LEU A 28 9.67 -7.30 -3.95
C LEU A 28 9.00 -7.14 -5.31
N ASP A 29 9.48 -7.82 -6.34
CA ASP A 29 8.89 -7.72 -7.68
C ASP A 29 7.44 -8.21 -7.70
N ALA A 30 7.07 -9.15 -6.80
CA ALA A 30 5.71 -9.63 -6.68
C ALA A 30 4.72 -8.51 -6.31
N LEU A 31 5.18 -7.42 -5.71
CA LEU A 31 4.34 -6.26 -5.38
C LEU A 31 3.85 -5.52 -6.63
N LEU A 32 4.46 -5.75 -7.79
CA LEU A 32 3.99 -5.19 -9.06
C LEU A 32 2.65 -5.79 -9.50
N GLU A 33 2.19 -6.85 -8.85
CA GLU A 33 0.82 -7.35 -9.04
C GLU A 33 -0.23 -6.40 -8.45
N TYR A 34 0.20 -5.49 -7.58
CA TYR A 34 -0.69 -4.54 -6.91
C TYR A 34 -0.43 -3.10 -7.31
N TYR A 35 0.82 -2.73 -7.58
CA TYR A 35 1.18 -1.37 -7.98
C TYR A 35 1.12 -1.19 -9.49
N GLY A 36 0.50 -0.11 -9.93
CA GLY A 36 0.61 0.35 -11.32
C GLY A 36 1.96 0.99 -11.59
N VAL A 37 2.31 1.04 -12.88
CA VAL A 37 3.46 1.79 -13.37
C VAL A 37 2.96 2.59 -14.57
N PRO A 38 2.95 3.93 -14.51
CA PRO A 38 3.47 4.80 -13.46
C PRO A 38 2.66 4.75 -12.16
N LEU A 39 3.29 5.13 -11.06
CA LEU A 39 2.67 5.26 -9.75
C LEU A 39 2.88 6.69 -9.24
N LEU A 40 1.81 7.39 -8.91
CA LEU A 40 1.89 8.72 -8.30
C LEU A 40 1.89 8.57 -6.79
N VAL A 41 2.83 9.23 -6.13
CA VAL A 41 2.98 9.17 -4.67
C VAL A 41 3.06 10.60 -4.14
N ALA A 42 2.17 10.93 -3.20
CA ALA A 42 2.18 12.23 -2.52
C ALA A 42 2.30 12.01 -1.02
N THR A 43 3.21 12.74 -0.40
CA THR A 43 3.37 12.82 1.05
C THR A 43 3.33 14.28 1.46
N ASP A 44 3.38 14.57 2.77
CA ASP A 44 3.43 15.95 3.24
C ASP A 44 4.66 16.71 2.74
N ASP A 45 5.74 15.99 2.42
CA ASP A 45 7.02 16.59 2.05
C ASP A 45 7.23 16.70 0.53
N ALA A 46 6.61 15.81 -0.26
CA ALA A 46 6.89 15.75 -1.70
C ALA A 46 5.80 15.03 -2.47
N ALA A 47 5.73 15.33 -3.75
CA ALA A 47 4.92 14.58 -4.71
C ALA A 47 5.82 14.11 -5.84
N GLN A 48 5.70 12.86 -6.25
CA GLN A 48 6.54 12.24 -7.28
C GLN A 48 5.73 11.34 -8.19
N ALA A 49 6.20 11.23 -9.43
CA ALA A 49 5.73 10.23 -10.37
C ALA A 49 6.84 9.18 -10.54
N LEU A 50 6.53 7.94 -10.19
CA LEU A 50 7.44 6.80 -10.39
C LEU A 50 7.06 6.16 -11.70
N THR A 51 7.91 6.31 -12.71
CA THR A 51 7.55 5.98 -14.10
C THR A 51 8.10 4.64 -14.57
N THR A 52 8.93 3.98 -13.77
CA THR A 52 9.50 2.67 -14.09
C THR A 52 9.23 1.67 -12.96
N ALA A 53 9.23 0.38 -13.32
CA ALA A 53 9.10 -0.70 -12.34
C ALA A 53 10.19 -0.60 -11.27
N ASP A 54 11.43 -0.31 -11.66
CA ASP A 54 12.55 -0.18 -10.72
C ASP A 54 12.32 0.94 -9.70
N GLU A 55 11.75 2.07 -10.12
CA GLU A 55 11.42 3.16 -9.20
C GLU A 55 10.33 2.76 -8.20
N VAL A 56 9.30 2.05 -8.67
CA VAL A 56 8.22 1.55 -7.79
C VAL A 56 8.77 0.54 -6.79
N ILE A 57 9.58 -0.41 -7.24
CA ILE A 57 10.21 -1.39 -6.35
C ILE A 57 11.17 -0.71 -5.39
N GLY A 58 11.89 0.31 -5.83
CA GLY A 58 12.76 1.11 -4.95
C GLY A 58 12.01 1.76 -3.80
N LEU A 59 10.80 2.29 -4.05
CA LEU A 59 9.95 2.82 -3.00
C LEU A 59 9.55 1.73 -2.00
N ALA A 60 9.08 0.59 -2.51
CA ALA A 60 8.68 -0.54 -1.67
C ALA A 60 9.86 -1.04 -0.83
N ARG A 61 11.06 -1.10 -1.41
CA ARG A 61 12.28 -1.53 -0.70
C ARG A 61 12.59 -0.62 0.48
N ARG A 62 12.52 0.68 0.29
CA ARG A 62 12.77 1.64 1.38
C ARG A 62 11.80 1.45 2.53
N HIS A 63 10.51 1.25 2.22
CA HIS A 63 9.50 1.00 3.24
C HIS A 63 9.75 -0.32 3.98
N VAL A 64 10.03 -1.38 3.25
CA VAL A 64 10.31 -2.72 3.82
C VAL A 64 11.56 -2.68 4.71
N GLU A 65 12.62 -2.02 4.27
CA GLU A 65 13.85 -1.87 5.07
C GLU A 65 13.57 -1.13 6.38
N GLY A 66 12.79 -0.05 6.32
CA GLY A 66 12.39 0.68 7.52
C GLY A 66 11.54 -0.14 8.47
N MET A 67 10.62 -0.94 7.94
CA MET A 67 9.78 -1.85 8.73
C MET A 67 10.64 -2.89 9.44
N ARG A 68 11.56 -3.54 8.72
CA ARG A 68 12.47 -4.55 9.30
C ARG A 68 13.36 -3.95 10.38
N ALA A 69 13.91 -2.76 10.14
CA ALA A 69 14.74 -2.07 11.11
C ALA A 69 13.98 -1.73 12.39
N ALA A 70 12.69 -1.53 12.31
CA ALA A 70 11.82 -1.21 13.45
C ALA A 70 11.20 -2.45 14.12
N ASN A 71 11.55 -3.66 13.69
CA ASN A 71 10.99 -4.93 14.20
C ASN A 71 9.50 -5.08 13.93
N TYR A 72 9.08 -4.71 12.73
CA TYR A 72 7.68 -4.79 12.32
C TYR A 72 7.15 -6.22 12.40
N ASP A 73 5.90 -6.35 12.87
CA ASP A 73 5.18 -7.62 12.89
C ASP A 73 3.89 -7.55 12.07
N HIS A 74 3.03 -6.57 12.35
CA HIS A 74 1.72 -6.50 11.68
C HIS A 74 1.23 -5.06 11.56
N THR A 75 0.19 -4.88 10.71
CA THR A 75 -0.50 -3.61 10.53
C THR A 75 -1.96 -3.79 10.92
N ASP A 76 -2.44 -2.93 11.83
CA ASP A 76 -3.86 -2.82 12.13
C ASP A 76 -4.50 -1.77 11.23
N THR A 77 -5.60 -2.12 10.60
CA THR A 77 -6.46 -1.15 9.91
C THR A 77 -7.45 -0.61 10.94
N ILE A 78 -7.27 0.64 11.32
CA ILE A 78 -8.09 1.26 12.37
C ILE A 78 -9.44 1.67 11.80
N ASP A 79 -9.44 2.21 10.58
CA ASP A 79 -10.63 2.64 9.87
C ASP A 79 -10.38 2.57 8.37
N SER A 80 -11.41 2.33 7.59
CA SER A 80 -11.30 2.31 6.14
C SER A 80 -12.63 2.64 5.47
N ALA A 81 -12.54 3.16 4.25
CA ALA A 81 -13.71 3.48 3.43
C ALA A 81 -13.39 3.28 1.94
N VAL A 82 -14.36 2.77 1.20
CA VAL A 82 -14.28 2.60 -0.25
C VAL A 82 -15.29 3.54 -0.89
N THR A 83 -14.84 4.34 -1.85
CA THR A 83 -15.70 5.24 -2.63
C THR A 83 -15.58 4.91 -4.10
N ALA A 84 -16.67 4.44 -4.71
CA ALA A 84 -16.71 4.20 -6.15
C ALA A 84 -16.72 5.54 -6.88
N LEU A 85 -15.81 5.70 -7.85
CA LEU A 85 -15.72 6.92 -8.66
C LEU A 85 -16.44 6.74 -10.00
N ASN A 86 -16.24 5.59 -10.64
CA ASN A 86 -16.86 5.20 -11.89
C ASN A 86 -16.74 3.69 -12.07
N ALA A 87 -17.03 3.17 -13.26
CA ALA A 87 -17.01 1.73 -13.51
C ALA A 87 -15.62 1.09 -13.41
N THR A 88 -14.54 1.89 -13.48
CA THR A 88 -13.16 1.37 -13.53
C THR A 88 -12.26 1.92 -12.44
N SER A 89 -12.75 2.72 -11.50
CA SER A 89 -11.91 3.29 -10.46
C SER A 89 -12.64 3.47 -9.14
N VAL A 90 -11.89 3.29 -8.05
CA VAL A 90 -12.36 3.55 -6.68
C VAL A 90 -11.27 4.27 -5.90
N LEU A 91 -11.70 5.00 -4.87
CA LEU A 91 -10.80 5.45 -3.81
C LEU A 91 -10.91 4.48 -2.64
N TYR A 92 -9.77 4.07 -2.11
CA TYR A 92 -9.69 3.31 -0.87
C TYR A 92 -8.92 4.15 0.14
N ARG A 93 -9.58 4.53 1.23
CA ARG A 93 -8.96 5.31 2.30
C ARG A 93 -8.85 4.44 3.54
N ALA A 94 -7.69 4.46 4.18
CA ALA A 94 -7.48 3.71 5.41
C ALA A 94 -6.57 4.46 6.37
N ASP A 95 -6.83 4.27 7.66
CA ASP A 95 -5.94 4.68 8.75
C ASP A 95 -5.30 3.42 9.31
N PHE A 96 -3.96 3.44 9.40
CA PHE A 96 -3.16 2.28 9.79
C PHE A 96 -2.33 2.56 11.03
N ALA A 97 -2.09 1.50 11.81
CA ALA A 97 -1.04 1.47 12.82
C ALA A 97 -0.12 0.30 12.52
N ARG A 98 1.17 0.56 12.32
CA ARG A 98 2.18 -0.49 12.21
C ARG A 98 2.68 -0.83 13.60
N ARG A 99 2.76 -2.13 13.89
CA ARG A 99 3.05 -2.61 15.24
C ARG A 99 4.12 -3.69 15.25
N ARG A 100 4.78 -3.79 16.40
CA ARG A 100 5.70 -4.88 16.72
C ARG A 100 4.91 -6.07 17.27
N ALA A 101 5.57 -7.20 17.48
CA ALA A 101 4.93 -8.42 18.01
C ALA A 101 4.32 -8.22 19.40
N ASP A 102 4.85 -7.29 20.19
CA ASP A 102 4.33 -6.94 21.52
C ASP A 102 3.19 -5.91 21.48
N ASP A 103 2.70 -5.58 20.27
CA ASP A 103 1.68 -4.58 19.99
C ASP A 103 2.13 -3.13 20.19
N SER A 104 3.41 -2.87 20.49
CA SER A 104 3.89 -1.49 20.53
C SER A 104 3.81 -0.86 19.14
N GLU A 105 3.47 0.43 19.10
CA GLU A 105 3.25 1.15 17.84
C GLU A 105 4.58 1.64 17.26
N ILE A 106 4.81 1.34 15.98
CA ILE A 106 5.94 1.87 15.22
C ILE A 106 5.58 3.20 14.59
N ALA A 107 4.41 3.24 13.92
CA ALA A 107 3.94 4.42 13.20
C ALA A 107 2.43 4.36 13.03
N ARG A 108 1.82 5.54 12.94
CA ARG A 108 0.39 5.70 12.63
C ARG A 108 0.26 6.69 11.50
N PHE A 109 -0.52 6.34 10.48
CA PHE A 109 -0.65 7.17 9.28
C PHE A 109 -1.94 6.82 8.53
N GLY A 110 -2.40 7.75 7.70
CA GLY A 110 -3.52 7.54 6.80
C GLY A 110 -3.05 7.52 5.36
N VAL A 111 -3.70 6.71 4.54
CA VAL A 111 -3.41 6.66 3.10
C VAL A 111 -4.72 6.66 2.33
N THR A 112 -4.77 7.42 1.24
CA THR A 112 -5.81 7.32 0.23
C THR A 112 -5.19 6.77 -1.04
N TYR A 113 -5.76 5.67 -1.53
CA TYR A 113 -5.31 4.98 -2.73
C TYR A 113 -6.32 5.21 -3.85
N LEU A 114 -5.82 5.49 -5.06
CA LEU A 114 -6.63 5.40 -6.27
C LEU A 114 -6.36 4.04 -6.91
N ILE A 115 -7.39 3.21 -6.95
CA ILE A 115 -7.30 1.85 -7.53
C ILE A 115 -8.05 1.87 -8.85
N ILE A 116 -7.39 1.41 -9.90
CA ILE A 116 -7.92 1.40 -11.26
C ILE A 116 -7.95 -0.04 -11.78
N ASP A 117 -9.10 -0.43 -12.36
CA ASP A 117 -9.25 -1.70 -13.05
C ASP A 117 -8.92 -1.47 -14.54
N GLY A 118 -7.70 -1.80 -14.91
CA GLY A 118 -7.17 -1.61 -16.26
C GLY A 118 -6.93 -2.94 -16.98
N PRO A 119 -6.14 -2.91 -18.08
CA PRO A 119 -5.88 -4.11 -18.89
C PRO A 119 -5.25 -5.27 -18.13
N GLU A 120 -4.50 -4.98 -17.06
CA GLU A 120 -3.83 -5.99 -16.24
C GLU A 120 -4.61 -6.34 -14.97
N GLY A 121 -5.84 -5.84 -14.83
CA GLY A 121 -6.65 -5.99 -13.64
C GLY A 121 -6.49 -4.80 -12.69
N LEU A 122 -6.78 -5.02 -11.42
CA LEU A 122 -6.71 -3.97 -10.41
C LEU A 122 -5.27 -3.59 -10.10
N ARG A 123 -5.00 -2.28 -10.08
CA ARG A 123 -3.69 -1.73 -9.71
C ARG A 123 -3.87 -0.43 -8.94
N ILE A 124 -2.97 -0.18 -8.00
CA ILE A 124 -2.86 1.12 -7.33
C ILE A 124 -2.16 2.07 -8.28
N ALA A 125 -2.86 3.11 -8.73
CA ALA A 125 -2.33 4.12 -9.66
C ALA A 125 -1.76 5.34 -8.96
N ALA A 126 -2.27 5.64 -7.76
CA ALA A 126 -1.80 6.76 -6.96
C ALA A 126 -2.05 6.48 -5.49
N LEU A 127 -1.20 7.06 -4.64
CA LEU A 127 -1.44 7.05 -3.20
C LEU A 127 -0.98 8.37 -2.58
N ALA A 128 -1.74 8.82 -1.58
CA ALA A 128 -1.42 10.00 -0.81
C ALA A 128 -1.34 9.60 0.67
N VAL A 129 -0.21 9.90 1.30
CA VAL A 129 0.07 9.52 2.68
C VAL A 129 0.01 10.75 3.58
N ARG A 130 -0.72 10.62 4.69
CA ARG A 130 -0.84 11.64 5.70
C ARG A 130 -0.33 11.09 7.03
N ALA A 131 0.64 11.74 7.64
CA ALA A 131 1.10 11.40 8.99
C ALA A 131 0.02 11.74 10.01
N GLN A 132 -0.02 10.97 11.08
CA GLN A 132 -0.96 11.17 12.19
C GLN A 132 -0.23 11.30 13.52
#